data_6cfdb6087b4acf94f45bebbcb8a600f8
#
_entry.id   6cfdb6087b4acf94f45bebbcb8a600f8
#
_cell.length_a   1.000
_cell.length_b   1.000
_cell.length_c   1.000
_cell.angle_alpha   90.00
_cell.angle_beta   90.00
_cell.angle_gamma   90.00
#
_symmetry.space_group_name_H-M   'P 1'
#
loop_
_entity.id
_entity.type
_entity.pdbx_description
1 polymer ?
#
loop_
_entity_poly.entity_id
_entity_poly.type
_entity_poly.pdbx_seq_one_letter_code
_entity_poly.pdbx_strand_id
1 'polypeptide(L)'
;DRVVPVEVCPVVRSTIGAKMIGLSPYLELSDAIISVLTCDAMTKLSEILNDYKPIWGMSNPRIKDSAQALKFWKEEIKTIKGQIETLTGNKITRKSLKAAIEKTQKATKAFRRLQDLRKGSPVIMGRDAMLVNQTYMWDDIERWTKQTDALCDELELRVQRKEWACPTDTPRVMITGTPMFWPDNWKLPSLIEEGTPQGVLVADELCSSERILYDPVGVDEWSMDDMLNAIGERYLMASTCPCFTSKDGNEDRINWLMNKVKDWNVQGVIYYVVRGCMLYAME
;
A
#
# COMPACT_ATOMS: atom_id res chain seq x y z
N ASP A 1 -19.72 16.55 -9.34
CA ASP A 1 -19.72 17.74 -8.44
C ASP A 1 -21.10 18.15 -7.89
N ARG A 2 -22.17 17.38 -8.20
CA ARG A 2 -23.49 17.63 -7.62
C ARG A 2 -23.81 16.73 -6.42
N VAL A 3 -23.01 15.68 -6.18
CA VAL A 3 -23.24 14.69 -5.10
C VAL A 3 -22.47 15.08 -3.83
N VAL A 4 -21.25 15.55 -3.99
CA VAL A 4 -20.40 15.99 -2.87
C VAL A 4 -19.74 17.34 -3.17
N PRO A 5 -19.47 18.16 -2.13
CA PRO A 5 -18.78 19.45 -2.28
C PRO A 5 -17.39 19.33 -2.92
N VAL A 6 -16.96 20.40 -3.57
CA VAL A 6 -15.64 20.45 -4.27
C VAL A 6 -14.46 20.37 -3.31
N GLU A 7 -14.66 20.70 -2.05
CA GLU A 7 -13.68 20.66 -0.97
C GLU A 7 -13.39 19.25 -0.46
N VAL A 8 -14.27 18.29 -0.77
CA VAL A 8 -14.07 16.88 -0.36
C VAL A 8 -12.87 16.30 -1.09
N CYS A 9 -12.15 15.43 -0.41
CA CYS A 9 -10.97 14.73 -0.93
C CYS A 9 -11.17 14.26 -2.38
N PRO A 10 -10.30 14.63 -3.32
CA PRO A 10 -10.43 14.26 -4.73
C PRO A 10 -10.47 12.75 -4.99
N VAL A 11 -9.80 11.94 -4.16
CA VAL A 11 -9.86 10.46 -4.26
C VAL A 11 -11.29 9.98 -4.03
N VAL A 12 -11.95 10.47 -2.98
CA VAL A 12 -13.36 10.15 -2.69
C VAL A 12 -14.27 10.61 -3.82
N ARG A 13 -14.10 11.85 -4.28
CA ARG A 13 -14.90 12.40 -5.39
C ARG A 13 -14.72 11.62 -6.68
N SER A 14 -13.48 11.26 -7.03
CA SER A 14 -13.21 10.48 -8.25
C SER A 14 -13.79 9.07 -8.18
N THR A 15 -13.76 8.43 -6.99
CA THR A 15 -14.36 7.11 -6.79
C THR A 15 -15.87 7.15 -6.97
N ILE A 16 -16.55 8.14 -6.38
CA ILE A 16 -17.99 8.35 -6.57
C ILE A 16 -18.29 8.64 -8.06
N GLY A 17 -17.53 9.54 -8.66
CA GLY A 17 -17.67 9.88 -10.08
C GLY A 17 -17.48 8.67 -11.00
N ALA A 18 -16.45 7.87 -10.77
CA ALA A 18 -16.20 6.64 -11.52
C ALA A 18 -17.36 5.64 -11.43
N LYS A 19 -17.96 5.50 -10.22
CA LYS A 19 -19.16 4.67 -10.03
C LYS A 19 -20.35 5.21 -10.82
N MET A 20 -20.62 6.52 -10.73
CA MET A 20 -21.77 7.14 -11.36
C MET A 20 -21.77 7.04 -12.90
N ILE A 21 -20.59 7.03 -13.51
CA ILE A 21 -20.45 6.93 -14.98
C ILE A 21 -20.02 5.54 -15.47
N GLY A 22 -20.02 4.53 -14.59
CA GLY A 22 -19.65 3.15 -14.95
C GLY A 22 -18.21 2.98 -15.42
N LEU A 23 -17.30 3.83 -14.96
CA LEU A 23 -15.90 3.82 -15.43
C LEU A 23 -15.04 2.75 -14.75
N SER A 24 -15.42 2.30 -13.55
CA SER A 24 -14.62 1.35 -12.78
C SER A 24 -15.15 -0.07 -12.93
N PRO A 25 -14.50 -0.95 -13.72
CA PRO A 25 -14.93 -2.34 -13.83
C PRO A 25 -14.89 -3.09 -12.50
N TYR A 26 -13.98 -2.72 -11.60
CA TYR A 26 -13.88 -3.34 -10.27
C TYR A 26 -15.11 -3.07 -9.40
N LEU A 27 -15.65 -1.85 -9.43
CA LEU A 27 -16.89 -1.52 -8.73
C LEU A 27 -18.08 -2.22 -9.34
N GLU A 28 -18.10 -2.45 -10.66
CA GLU A 28 -19.20 -3.13 -11.33
C GLU A 28 -19.17 -4.64 -11.11
N LEU A 29 -18.00 -5.26 -11.16
CA LEU A 29 -17.82 -6.71 -11.06
C LEU A 29 -17.78 -7.24 -9.63
N SER A 30 -17.58 -6.41 -8.62
CA SER A 30 -17.56 -6.83 -7.21
C SER A 30 -18.97 -7.11 -6.69
N ASP A 31 -19.12 -8.11 -5.83
CA ASP A 31 -20.37 -8.41 -5.11
C ASP A 31 -20.51 -7.60 -3.83
N ALA A 32 -19.40 -7.21 -3.21
CA ALA A 32 -19.33 -6.35 -2.03
C ALA A 32 -18.02 -5.55 -2.03
N ILE A 33 -17.96 -4.50 -1.23
CA ILE A 33 -16.77 -3.66 -1.07
C ILE A 33 -16.37 -3.66 0.41
N ILE A 34 -15.12 -4.03 0.70
CA ILE A 34 -14.54 -3.88 2.03
C ILE A 34 -13.92 -2.49 2.10
N SER A 35 -14.35 -1.68 3.04
CA SER A 35 -13.87 -0.30 3.21
C SER A 35 -13.31 -0.09 4.62
N VAL A 36 -12.02 0.22 4.71
CA VAL A 36 -11.42 0.62 5.99
C VAL A 36 -11.75 2.11 6.21
N LEU A 37 -12.46 2.39 7.32
CA LEU A 37 -12.98 3.70 7.67
C LEU A 37 -11.90 4.57 8.30
N THR A 38 -10.87 4.89 7.53
CA THR A 38 -9.64 5.56 7.99
C THR A 38 -9.82 7.04 8.30
N CYS A 39 -10.78 7.72 7.64
CA CYS A 39 -11.09 9.13 7.85
C CYS A 39 -12.56 9.42 7.56
N ASP A 40 -13.02 10.61 7.91
CA ASP A 40 -14.43 11.00 7.71
C ASP A 40 -14.86 10.96 6.24
N ALA A 41 -13.94 11.32 5.33
CA ALA A 41 -14.22 11.25 3.89
C ALA A 41 -14.41 9.80 3.42
N MET A 42 -13.62 8.84 3.93
CA MET A 42 -13.79 7.41 3.63
C MET A 42 -15.09 6.84 4.26
N THR A 43 -15.46 7.31 5.46
CA THR A 43 -16.72 6.92 6.09
C THR A 43 -17.92 7.39 5.24
N LYS A 44 -17.88 8.62 4.75
CA LYS A 44 -18.95 9.15 3.89
C LYS A 44 -18.95 8.55 2.48
N LEU A 45 -17.77 8.23 1.94
CA LEU A 45 -17.68 7.44 0.70
C LEU A 45 -18.38 6.09 0.84
N SER A 46 -18.15 5.40 1.94
CA SER A 46 -18.75 4.09 2.22
C SER A 46 -20.27 4.18 2.33
N GLU A 47 -20.79 5.21 3.00
CA GLU A 47 -22.23 5.49 3.08
C GLU A 47 -22.84 5.69 1.68
N ILE A 48 -22.23 6.52 0.84
CA ILE A 48 -22.73 6.81 -0.52
C ILE A 48 -22.64 5.57 -1.43
N LEU A 49 -21.56 4.82 -1.36
CA LEU A 49 -21.39 3.62 -2.19
C LEU A 49 -22.33 2.48 -1.78
N ASN A 50 -22.78 2.46 -0.53
CA ASN A 50 -23.71 1.44 -0.05
C ASN A 50 -25.09 1.49 -0.75
N ASP A 51 -25.45 2.62 -1.35
CA ASP A 51 -26.63 2.72 -2.22
C ASP A 51 -26.50 1.91 -3.53
N TYR A 52 -25.28 1.55 -3.91
CA TYR A 52 -24.98 0.85 -5.16
C TYR A 52 -24.52 -0.59 -4.95
N LYS A 53 -23.78 -0.86 -3.89
CA LYS A 53 -23.18 -2.17 -3.56
C LYS A 53 -23.12 -2.35 -2.04
N PRO A 54 -23.24 -3.57 -1.52
CA PRO A 54 -23.00 -3.82 -0.09
C PRO A 54 -21.61 -3.36 0.33
N ILE A 55 -21.52 -2.51 1.33
CA ILE A 55 -20.28 -2.03 1.92
C ILE A 55 -20.07 -2.69 3.28
N TRP A 56 -18.94 -3.34 3.44
CA TRP A 56 -18.48 -3.85 4.73
C TRP A 56 -17.48 -2.89 5.33
N GLY A 57 -17.98 -2.01 6.19
CA GLY A 57 -17.16 -1.04 6.89
C GLY A 57 -16.28 -1.74 7.94
N MET A 58 -14.99 -1.44 7.92
CA MET A 58 -14.01 -1.91 8.88
C MET A 58 -13.45 -0.71 9.63
N SER A 59 -13.78 -0.59 10.91
CA SER A 59 -13.31 0.54 11.72
C SER A 59 -11.86 0.31 12.17
N ASN A 60 -11.06 1.36 12.13
CA ASN A 60 -9.68 1.30 12.61
C ASN A 60 -9.53 1.99 13.97
N PRO A 61 -8.74 1.43 14.91
CA PRO A 61 -8.39 2.11 16.15
C PRO A 61 -7.53 3.33 15.86
N ARG A 62 -7.83 4.48 16.48
CA ARG A 62 -7.05 5.71 16.25
C ARG A 62 -5.67 5.63 16.89
N ILE A 63 -5.57 5.08 18.10
CA ILE A 63 -4.31 4.87 18.82
C ILE A 63 -3.93 3.39 18.68
N LYS A 64 -2.96 3.08 17.83
CA LYS A 64 -2.63 1.70 17.44
C LYS A 64 -2.00 0.87 18.56
N ASP A 65 -1.28 1.48 19.47
CA ASP A 65 -0.52 0.85 20.57
C ASP A 65 -1.27 0.85 21.91
N SER A 66 -2.57 1.14 21.91
CA SER A 66 -3.40 0.94 23.10
C SER A 66 -3.69 -0.54 23.33
N ALA A 67 -3.85 -0.96 24.58
CA ALA A 67 -4.15 -2.35 24.95
C ALA A 67 -5.42 -2.90 24.27
N GLN A 68 -6.37 -2.03 23.95
CA GLN A 68 -7.64 -2.38 23.32
C GLN A 68 -7.57 -2.39 21.79
N ALA A 69 -6.60 -1.66 21.20
CA ALA A 69 -6.54 -1.45 19.74
C ALA A 69 -6.42 -2.76 18.97
N LEU A 70 -5.47 -3.62 19.32
CA LEU A 70 -5.25 -4.88 18.66
C LEU A 70 -6.46 -5.83 18.83
N LYS A 71 -7.04 -5.88 20.03
CA LYS A 71 -8.26 -6.69 20.27
C LYS A 71 -9.41 -6.21 19.39
N PHE A 72 -9.66 -4.91 19.34
CA PHE A 72 -10.69 -4.32 18.49
C PHE A 72 -10.45 -4.65 17.00
N TRP A 73 -9.23 -4.44 16.53
CA TRP A 73 -8.86 -4.70 15.15
C TRP A 73 -8.99 -6.18 14.76
N LYS A 74 -8.68 -7.10 15.66
CA LYS A 74 -8.89 -8.55 15.47
C LYS A 74 -10.37 -8.91 15.31
N GLU A 75 -11.25 -8.29 16.09
CA GLU A 75 -12.70 -8.54 15.94
C GLU A 75 -13.23 -8.00 14.61
N GLU A 76 -12.74 -6.85 14.12
CA GLU A 76 -13.05 -6.37 12.77
C GLU A 76 -12.62 -7.39 11.70
N ILE A 77 -11.41 -7.95 11.79
CA ILE A 77 -10.91 -8.99 10.88
C ILE A 77 -11.78 -10.26 10.92
N LYS A 78 -12.19 -10.69 12.12
CA LYS A 78 -13.11 -11.84 12.27
C LYS A 78 -14.48 -11.56 11.66
N THR A 79 -14.98 -10.34 11.79
CA THR A 79 -16.24 -9.91 11.19
C THR A 79 -16.16 -10.00 9.68
N ILE A 80 -15.12 -9.43 9.06
CA ILE A 80 -14.89 -9.52 7.61
C ILE A 80 -14.74 -10.97 7.16
N LYS A 81 -14.00 -11.80 7.90
CA LYS A 81 -13.92 -13.24 7.63
C LYS A 81 -15.29 -13.88 7.55
N GLY A 82 -16.16 -13.63 8.54
CA GLY A 82 -17.53 -14.17 8.57
C GLY A 82 -18.39 -13.68 7.39
N GLN A 83 -18.27 -12.42 7.01
CA GLN A 83 -18.97 -11.85 5.86
C GLN A 83 -18.52 -12.49 4.54
N ILE A 84 -17.22 -12.69 4.34
CA ILE A 84 -16.67 -13.40 3.17
C ILE A 84 -17.20 -14.82 3.12
N GLU A 85 -17.18 -15.56 4.24
CA GLU A 85 -17.72 -16.92 4.31
C GLU A 85 -19.21 -17.00 3.96
N THR A 86 -19.98 -16.00 4.40
CA THR A 86 -21.41 -15.92 4.11
C THR A 86 -21.66 -15.63 2.62
N LEU A 87 -20.92 -14.68 2.05
CA LEU A 87 -21.07 -14.29 0.65
C LEU A 87 -20.67 -15.43 -0.30
N THR A 88 -19.54 -16.08 -0.01
CA THR A 88 -18.99 -17.11 -0.91
C THR A 88 -19.57 -18.52 -0.68
N GLY A 89 -20.24 -18.73 0.45
CA GLY A 89 -20.66 -20.06 0.89
C GLY A 89 -19.51 -21.00 1.30
N ASN A 90 -18.28 -20.50 1.30
CA ASN A 90 -17.07 -21.27 1.59
C ASN A 90 -16.49 -20.90 2.95
N LYS A 91 -16.08 -21.91 3.73
CA LYS A 91 -15.40 -21.68 5.01
C LYS A 91 -13.93 -21.39 4.81
N ILE A 92 -13.42 -20.33 5.49
CA ILE A 92 -12.00 -20.04 5.59
C ILE A 92 -11.40 -20.98 6.65
N THR A 93 -10.79 -22.05 6.17
CA THR A 93 -10.18 -23.08 7.03
C THR A 93 -8.75 -22.70 7.42
N ARG A 94 -8.23 -23.34 8.48
CA ARG A 94 -6.81 -23.22 8.85
C ARG A 94 -5.88 -23.49 7.65
N LYS A 95 -6.18 -24.51 6.86
CA LYS A 95 -5.37 -24.87 5.68
C LYS A 95 -5.38 -23.79 4.61
N SER A 96 -6.57 -23.26 4.28
CA SER A 96 -6.69 -22.22 3.26
C SER A 96 -6.08 -20.89 3.69
N LEU A 97 -6.26 -20.48 4.96
CA LEU A 97 -5.66 -19.26 5.49
C LEU A 97 -4.14 -19.37 5.55
N LYS A 98 -3.60 -20.52 6.03
CA LYS A 98 -2.16 -20.77 6.00
C LYS A 98 -1.60 -20.65 4.58
N ALA A 99 -2.20 -21.30 3.60
CA ALA A 99 -1.76 -21.22 2.21
C ALA A 99 -1.79 -19.79 1.66
N ALA A 100 -2.79 -18.99 2.03
CA ALA A 100 -2.87 -17.58 1.62
C ALA A 100 -1.74 -16.74 2.25
N ILE A 101 -1.47 -16.92 3.55
CA ILE A 101 -0.36 -16.22 4.23
C ILE A 101 0.99 -16.60 3.61
N GLU A 102 1.23 -17.89 3.34
CA GLU A 102 2.46 -18.33 2.68
C GLU A 102 2.66 -17.70 1.29
N LYS A 103 1.57 -17.49 0.52
CA LYS A 103 1.61 -16.79 -0.77
C LYS A 103 2.00 -15.33 -0.58
N THR A 104 1.41 -14.63 0.39
CA THR A 104 1.75 -13.23 0.67
C THR A 104 3.19 -13.08 1.19
N GLN A 105 3.69 -14.01 2.01
CA GLN A 105 5.07 -14.02 2.47
C GLN A 105 6.07 -14.19 1.31
N LYS A 106 5.76 -15.04 0.32
CA LYS A 106 6.57 -15.18 -0.89
C LYS A 106 6.59 -13.89 -1.71
N ALA A 107 5.43 -13.25 -1.87
CA ALA A 107 5.34 -11.97 -2.56
C ALA A 107 6.15 -10.87 -1.84
N THR A 108 6.06 -10.79 -0.51
CA THR A 108 6.90 -9.87 0.29
C THR A 108 8.39 -10.16 0.11
N LYS A 109 8.79 -11.42 0.01
CA LYS A 109 10.20 -11.79 -0.23
C LYS A 109 10.67 -11.31 -1.61
N ALA A 110 9.89 -11.53 -2.66
CA ALA A 110 10.20 -11.06 -4.02
C ALA A 110 10.28 -9.51 -4.06
N PHE A 111 9.33 -8.84 -3.41
CA PHE A 111 9.35 -7.39 -3.25
C PHE A 111 10.63 -6.90 -2.58
N ARG A 112 11.00 -7.48 -1.42
CA ARG A 112 12.22 -7.08 -0.69
C ARG A 112 13.47 -7.29 -1.53
N ARG A 113 13.57 -8.39 -2.29
CA ARG A 113 14.66 -8.63 -3.23
C ARG A 113 14.79 -7.52 -4.27
N LEU A 114 13.68 -7.06 -4.84
CA LEU A 114 13.65 -5.92 -5.75
C LEU A 114 14.13 -4.63 -5.06
N GLN A 115 13.69 -4.38 -3.82
CA GLN A 115 14.12 -3.20 -3.07
C GLN A 115 15.62 -3.23 -2.76
N ASP A 116 16.17 -4.39 -2.37
CA ASP A 116 17.60 -4.53 -2.07
C ASP A 116 18.47 -4.24 -3.30
N LEU A 117 18.05 -4.67 -4.49
CA LEU A 117 18.73 -4.35 -5.75
C LEU A 117 18.71 -2.84 -6.05
N ARG A 118 17.59 -2.18 -5.83
CA ARG A 118 17.42 -0.72 -6.04
C ARG A 118 18.19 0.11 -5.01
N LYS A 119 18.33 -0.40 -3.78
CA LYS A 119 19.06 0.27 -2.71
C LYS A 119 20.52 0.49 -3.07
N GLY A 120 21.15 -0.50 -3.71
CA GLY A 120 22.58 -0.49 -4.04
C GLY A 120 22.90 0.41 -5.24
N SER A 121 22.21 0.24 -6.33
CA SER A 121 22.53 0.89 -7.62
C SER A 121 21.28 1.13 -8.45
N PRO A 122 21.29 2.10 -9.37
CA PRO A 122 20.14 2.42 -10.21
C PRO A 122 19.99 1.41 -11.36
N VAL A 123 19.68 0.14 -11.05
CA VAL A 123 19.52 -0.96 -12.01
C VAL A 123 18.19 -0.93 -12.76
N ILE A 124 17.23 -0.21 -12.21
CA ILE A 124 15.89 0.02 -12.76
C ILE A 124 15.45 1.44 -12.42
N MET A 125 14.73 2.10 -13.31
CA MET A 125 14.14 3.41 -13.03
C MET A 125 13.06 3.26 -11.95
N GLY A 126 12.96 4.25 -11.07
CA GLY A 126 12.01 4.21 -9.96
C GLY A 126 10.55 4.21 -10.40
N ARG A 127 10.23 4.89 -11.52
CA ARG A 127 8.93 4.83 -12.17
C ARG A 127 8.52 3.39 -12.48
N ASP A 128 9.42 2.62 -13.10
CA ASP A 128 9.14 1.25 -13.51
C ASP A 128 9.02 0.34 -12.29
N ALA A 129 9.89 0.51 -11.29
CA ALA A 129 9.79 -0.21 -10.03
C ALA A 129 8.51 0.10 -9.25
N MET A 130 8.05 1.36 -9.23
CA MET A 130 6.77 1.74 -8.62
C MET A 130 5.60 1.06 -9.33
N LEU A 131 5.61 0.98 -10.67
CA LEU A 131 4.58 0.26 -11.42
C LEU A 131 4.56 -1.24 -11.08
N VAL A 132 5.73 -1.88 -10.99
CA VAL A 132 5.82 -3.28 -10.53
C VAL A 132 5.17 -3.44 -9.15
N ASN A 133 5.49 -2.56 -8.20
CA ASN A 133 4.88 -2.60 -6.86
C ASN A 133 3.35 -2.43 -6.92
N GLN A 134 2.86 -1.51 -7.73
CA GLN A 134 1.43 -1.22 -7.83
C GLN A 134 0.64 -2.33 -8.51
N THR A 135 1.24 -3.04 -9.46
CA THR A 135 0.57 -4.16 -10.13
C THR A 135 0.25 -5.32 -9.18
N TYR A 136 0.90 -5.40 -8.01
CA TYR A 136 0.54 -6.34 -6.96
C TYR A 136 -0.96 -6.27 -6.55
N MET A 137 -1.55 -5.09 -6.60
CA MET A 137 -2.96 -4.88 -6.23
C MET A 137 -3.96 -5.36 -7.29
N TRP A 138 -3.50 -5.63 -8.52
CA TRP A 138 -4.34 -5.90 -9.68
C TRP A 138 -4.11 -7.27 -10.31
N ASP A 139 -2.98 -7.89 -10.00
CA ASP A 139 -2.55 -9.15 -10.58
C ASP A 139 -2.85 -10.34 -9.65
N ASP A 140 -2.82 -11.55 -10.21
CA ASP A 140 -2.74 -12.78 -9.40
C ASP A 140 -1.42 -12.80 -8.62
N ILE A 141 -1.49 -13.03 -7.32
CA ILE A 141 -0.34 -12.92 -6.41
C ILE A 141 0.80 -13.90 -6.76
N GLU A 142 0.48 -15.11 -7.24
CA GLU A 142 1.51 -16.11 -7.60
C GLU A 142 2.19 -15.73 -8.93
N ARG A 143 1.41 -15.21 -9.89
CA ARG A 143 1.93 -14.68 -11.15
C ARG A 143 2.80 -13.46 -10.90
N TRP A 144 2.32 -12.50 -10.11
CA TRP A 144 3.09 -11.31 -9.74
C TRP A 144 4.42 -11.69 -9.06
N THR A 145 4.38 -12.60 -8.09
CA THR A 145 5.58 -13.08 -7.39
C THR A 145 6.59 -13.66 -8.35
N LYS A 146 6.14 -14.57 -9.24
CA LYS A 146 6.99 -15.22 -10.24
C LYS A 146 7.62 -14.21 -11.22
N GLN A 147 6.84 -13.23 -11.69
CA GLN A 147 7.35 -12.21 -12.62
C GLN A 147 8.32 -11.26 -11.93
N THR A 148 8.06 -10.89 -10.69
CA THR A 148 8.96 -10.06 -9.89
C THR A 148 10.27 -10.78 -9.60
N ASP A 149 10.26 -12.08 -9.27
CA ASP A 149 11.48 -12.87 -9.11
C ASP A 149 12.27 -12.95 -10.43
N ALA A 150 11.60 -13.18 -11.56
CA ALA A 150 12.26 -13.21 -12.87
C ALA A 150 12.87 -11.84 -13.24
N LEU A 151 12.20 -10.73 -12.91
CA LEU A 151 12.77 -9.40 -13.04
C LEU A 151 14.02 -9.24 -12.17
N CYS A 152 13.97 -9.70 -10.92
CA CYS A 152 15.14 -9.64 -10.03
C CYS A 152 16.33 -10.44 -10.58
N ASP A 153 16.10 -11.62 -11.16
CA ASP A 153 17.15 -12.42 -11.81
C ASP A 153 17.83 -11.64 -12.94
N GLU A 154 17.04 -10.93 -13.77
CA GLU A 154 17.59 -10.07 -14.83
C GLU A 154 18.37 -8.88 -14.25
N LEU A 155 17.81 -8.21 -13.22
CA LEU A 155 18.47 -7.06 -12.59
C LEU A 155 19.79 -7.46 -11.91
N GLU A 156 19.88 -8.65 -11.30
CA GLU A 156 21.14 -9.18 -10.75
C GLU A 156 22.20 -9.37 -11.84
N LEU A 157 21.82 -9.86 -13.03
CA LEU A 157 22.73 -9.93 -14.17
C LEU A 157 23.18 -8.56 -14.64
N ARG A 158 22.31 -7.56 -14.65
CA ARG A 158 22.66 -6.16 -14.97
C ARG A 158 23.66 -5.59 -13.96
N VAL A 159 23.46 -5.85 -12.65
CA VAL A 159 24.42 -5.47 -11.61
C VAL A 159 25.81 -6.08 -11.90
N GLN A 160 25.88 -7.37 -12.19
CA GLN A 160 27.15 -8.05 -12.51
C GLN A 160 27.84 -7.45 -13.75
N ARG A 161 27.08 -7.03 -14.75
CA ARG A 161 27.57 -6.41 -15.98
C ARG A 161 27.78 -4.90 -15.86
N LYS A 162 27.44 -4.30 -14.70
CA LYS A 162 27.45 -2.85 -14.48
C LYS A 162 26.58 -2.09 -15.48
N GLU A 163 25.46 -2.67 -15.86
CA GLU A 163 24.45 -2.06 -16.74
C GLU A 163 23.43 -1.30 -15.88
N TRP A 164 23.55 0.03 -15.84
CA TRP A 164 22.72 0.89 -15.03
C TRP A 164 21.61 1.56 -15.87
N ALA A 165 20.46 1.79 -15.27
CA ALA A 165 19.32 2.49 -15.90
C ALA A 165 19.60 4.01 -16.05
N CYS A 166 20.46 4.56 -15.19
CA CYS A 166 20.94 5.95 -15.28
C CYS A 166 22.36 6.03 -14.68
N PRO A 167 23.08 7.17 -14.83
CA PRO A 167 24.38 7.38 -14.20
C PRO A 167 24.32 7.15 -12.69
N THR A 168 25.37 6.54 -12.12
CA THR A 168 25.41 6.16 -10.70
C THR A 168 25.51 7.36 -9.74
N ASP A 169 25.86 8.52 -10.23
CA ASP A 169 25.93 9.79 -9.53
C ASP A 169 24.64 10.62 -9.67
N THR A 170 23.61 10.10 -10.36
CA THR A 170 22.32 10.76 -10.47
C THR A 170 21.71 10.98 -9.07
N PRO A 171 21.24 12.21 -8.75
CA PRO A 171 20.63 12.53 -7.46
C PRO A 171 19.48 11.58 -7.08
N ARG A 172 19.56 11.04 -5.88
CA ARG A 172 18.64 10.02 -5.36
C ARG A 172 17.48 10.66 -4.62
N VAL A 173 16.27 10.38 -5.08
CA VAL A 173 15.03 11.00 -4.58
C VAL A 173 14.11 9.92 -3.98
N MET A 174 13.38 10.31 -2.94
CA MET A 174 12.32 9.52 -2.33
C MET A 174 10.99 10.27 -2.42
N ILE A 175 9.88 9.55 -2.63
CA ILE A 175 8.53 10.11 -2.53
C ILE A 175 7.84 9.51 -1.29
N THR A 176 7.21 10.37 -0.50
CA THR A 176 6.31 9.99 0.60
C THR A 176 5.03 10.83 0.55
N GLY A 177 3.99 10.38 1.24
CA GLY A 177 2.73 11.13 1.33
C GLY A 177 1.49 10.30 1.02
N THR A 178 0.50 10.96 0.41
CA THR A 178 -0.78 10.34 0.04
C THR A 178 -0.62 9.27 -1.04
N PRO A 179 -1.57 8.32 -1.15
CA PRO A 179 -1.60 7.39 -2.28
C PRO A 179 -1.54 8.13 -3.61
N MET A 180 -0.76 7.61 -4.52
CA MET A 180 -0.68 8.10 -5.91
C MET A 180 -1.42 7.14 -6.81
N PHE A 181 -2.33 7.68 -7.62
CA PHE A 181 -3.10 6.96 -8.61
C PHE A 181 -2.79 7.47 -10.02
N TRP A 182 -3.27 6.78 -11.03
CA TRP A 182 -3.17 7.24 -12.40
C TRP A 182 -3.91 8.59 -12.58
N PRO A 183 -3.29 9.60 -13.23
CA PRO A 183 -2.00 9.53 -13.94
C PRO A 183 -0.76 9.95 -13.11
N ASP A 184 -0.92 10.37 -11.85
CA ASP A 184 0.16 10.98 -11.05
C ASP A 184 1.27 9.97 -10.73
N ASN A 185 0.91 8.70 -10.52
CA ASN A 185 1.87 7.60 -10.30
C ASN A 185 2.79 7.33 -11.50
N TRP A 186 2.48 7.88 -12.66
CA TRP A 186 3.32 7.86 -13.85
C TRP A 186 3.99 9.21 -14.08
N LYS A 187 3.20 10.29 -14.07
CA LYS A 187 3.66 11.63 -14.40
C LYS A 187 4.74 12.16 -13.46
N LEU A 188 4.54 12.03 -12.16
CA LEU A 188 5.49 12.59 -11.20
C LEU A 188 6.84 11.86 -11.22
N PRO A 189 6.90 10.51 -11.17
CA PRO A 189 8.16 9.81 -11.40
C PRO A 189 8.82 10.14 -12.73
N SER A 190 8.06 10.24 -13.83
CA SER A 190 8.62 10.64 -15.13
C SER A 190 9.22 12.04 -15.12
N LEU A 191 8.57 13.00 -14.47
CA LEU A 191 9.12 14.36 -14.33
C LEU A 191 10.44 14.39 -13.55
N ILE A 192 10.59 13.53 -12.54
CA ILE A 192 11.82 13.42 -11.77
C ILE A 192 12.93 12.78 -12.60
N GLU A 193 12.60 11.72 -13.33
CA GLU A 193 13.59 10.85 -13.98
C GLU A 193 13.94 11.25 -15.42
N GLU A 194 13.05 11.98 -16.09
CA GLU A 194 13.24 12.50 -17.46
C GLU A 194 13.45 14.02 -17.48
N GLY A 195 13.39 14.69 -16.31
CA GLY A 195 13.53 16.14 -16.15
C GLY A 195 14.96 16.63 -16.26
N THR A 196 15.13 17.96 -16.22
CA THR A 196 16.43 18.61 -16.19
C THR A 196 16.46 19.62 -15.04
N PRO A 197 17.28 19.41 -14.00
CA PRO A 197 18.22 18.29 -13.80
C PRO A 197 17.50 16.96 -13.53
N GLN A 198 18.10 15.86 -13.99
CA GLN A 198 17.58 14.53 -13.77
C GLN A 198 17.79 14.08 -12.31
N GLY A 199 16.79 13.41 -11.73
CA GLY A 199 16.90 12.63 -10.49
C GLY A 199 16.55 11.17 -10.75
N VAL A 200 16.82 10.29 -9.80
CA VAL A 200 16.35 8.89 -9.82
C VAL A 200 15.52 8.61 -8.57
N LEU A 201 14.30 8.12 -8.76
CA LEU A 201 13.42 7.73 -7.68
C LEU A 201 13.84 6.37 -7.14
N VAL A 202 14.54 6.36 -6.02
CA VAL A 202 15.09 5.12 -5.43
C VAL A 202 14.14 4.47 -4.45
N ALA A 203 13.30 5.22 -3.77
CA ALA A 203 12.40 4.73 -2.74
C ALA A 203 11.07 5.47 -2.73
N ASP A 204 10.05 4.84 -2.23
CA ASP A 204 8.79 5.48 -1.87
C ASP A 204 8.31 5.02 -0.49
N GLU A 205 7.36 5.77 0.09
CA GLU A 205 6.62 5.38 1.28
C GLU A 205 5.16 5.75 1.05
N LEU A 206 4.54 5.02 0.13
CA LEU A 206 3.15 5.22 -0.28
C LEU A 206 2.32 3.99 0.00
N CYS A 207 1.09 4.16 0.47
CA CYS A 207 0.18 3.03 0.66
C CYS A 207 -0.33 2.44 -0.68
N SER A 208 -0.15 3.15 -1.79
CA SER A 208 -0.41 2.63 -3.14
C SER A 208 0.80 1.90 -3.75
N SER A 209 1.89 1.70 -3.04
CA SER A 209 3.11 1.04 -3.52
C SER A 209 3.81 0.27 -2.37
N GLU A 210 4.92 0.77 -1.85
CA GLU A 210 5.81 0.00 -0.98
C GLU A 210 5.18 -0.40 0.37
N ARG A 211 4.38 0.46 0.99
CA ARG A 211 3.85 0.25 2.35
C ARG A 211 3.07 -1.04 2.52
N ILE A 212 2.34 -1.48 1.50
CA ILE A 212 1.52 -2.71 1.57
C ILE A 212 2.35 -4.00 1.50
N LEU A 213 3.56 -3.93 0.96
CA LEU A 213 4.40 -5.12 0.69
C LEU A 213 5.60 -5.26 1.62
N TYR A 214 5.93 -4.21 2.40
CA TYR A 214 7.19 -4.16 3.14
C TYR A 214 7.31 -5.22 4.22
N ASP A 215 6.28 -5.41 5.05
CA ASP A 215 6.31 -6.34 6.17
C ASP A 215 5.51 -7.61 5.87
N PRO A 216 6.06 -8.80 6.16
CA PRO A 216 5.33 -10.06 6.06
C PRO A 216 4.38 -10.23 7.24
N VAL A 217 3.39 -11.11 7.08
CA VAL A 217 2.61 -11.63 8.21
C VAL A 217 3.48 -12.65 8.93
N GLY A 218 3.95 -12.32 10.14
CA GLY A 218 4.72 -13.23 11.00
C GLY A 218 3.77 -14.15 11.78
N VAL A 219 3.90 -15.45 11.61
CA VAL A 219 3.03 -16.47 12.25
C VAL A 219 3.90 -17.45 13.03
N ASP A 220 3.56 -17.69 14.29
CA ASP A 220 4.32 -18.58 15.16
C ASP A 220 3.75 -20.02 15.21
N GLU A 221 2.49 -20.17 15.61
CA GLU A 221 1.89 -21.49 15.86
C GLU A 221 0.99 -22.01 14.75
N TRP A 222 0.64 -21.18 13.80
CA TRP A 222 -0.26 -21.54 12.69
C TRP A 222 -1.63 -22.05 13.12
N SER A 223 -2.10 -21.75 14.32
CA SER A 223 -3.50 -21.92 14.70
C SER A 223 -4.35 -20.86 13.98
N MET A 224 -5.67 -21.07 13.90
CA MET A 224 -6.56 -20.09 13.29
C MET A 224 -6.47 -18.74 14.01
N ASP A 225 -6.47 -18.75 15.32
CA ASP A 225 -6.43 -17.53 16.14
C ASP A 225 -5.07 -16.81 16.03
N ASP A 226 -3.98 -17.58 16.03
CA ASP A 226 -2.62 -17.05 15.81
C ASP A 226 -2.49 -16.37 14.45
N MET A 227 -2.95 -17.02 13.37
CA MET A 227 -2.94 -16.41 12.03
C MET A 227 -3.77 -15.12 11.93
N LEU A 228 -4.96 -15.08 12.53
CA LEU A 228 -5.78 -13.87 12.55
C LEU A 228 -5.13 -12.77 13.41
N ASN A 229 -4.47 -13.14 14.49
CA ASN A 229 -3.68 -12.23 15.31
C ASN A 229 -2.50 -11.65 14.52
N ALA A 230 -1.73 -12.49 13.84
CA ALA A 230 -0.59 -12.09 13.05
C ALA A 230 -0.98 -11.14 11.90
N ILE A 231 -2.12 -11.39 11.24
CA ILE A 231 -2.69 -10.46 10.25
C ILE A 231 -3.02 -9.12 10.93
N GLY A 232 -3.68 -9.16 12.10
CA GLY A 232 -4.01 -7.94 12.84
C GLY A 232 -2.77 -7.12 13.22
N GLU A 233 -1.76 -7.76 13.75
CA GLU A 233 -0.49 -7.13 14.12
C GLU A 233 0.22 -6.51 12.90
N ARG A 234 0.31 -7.26 11.79
CA ARG A 234 0.94 -6.78 10.56
C ARG A 234 0.32 -5.49 10.03
N TYR A 235 -1.01 -5.41 9.99
CA TYR A 235 -1.70 -4.27 9.38
C TYR A 235 -2.01 -3.14 10.35
N LEU A 236 -1.83 -3.33 11.64
CA LEU A 236 -2.00 -2.29 12.65
C LEU A 236 -0.66 -1.78 13.18
N MET A 237 0.14 -2.66 13.78
CA MET A 237 1.33 -2.24 14.53
C MET A 237 2.49 -1.79 13.64
N ALA A 238 2.74 -2.49 12.55
CA ALA A 238 3.79 -2.15 11.59
C ALA A 238 3.42 -0.97 10.67
N SER A 239 2.19 -0.48 10.76
CA SER A 239 1.72 0.58 9.87
C SER A 239 2.35 1.93 10.22
N THR A 240 2.95 2.56 9.21
CA THR A 240 3.41 3.96 9.26
C THR A 240 2.35 4.93 8.71
N CYS A 241 1.11 4.48 8.53
CA CYS A 241 0.03 5.30 7.99
C CYS A 241 -0.39 6.39 8.99
N PRO A 242 -0.51 7.66 8.58
CA PRO A 242 -0.97 8.75 9.47
C PRO A 242 -2.42 8.61 9.91
N CYS A 243 -3.17 7.63 9.42
CA CYS A 243 -4.49 7.27 9.96
C CYS A 243 -4.43 6.71 11.38
N PHE A 244 -3.26 6.21 11.81
CA PHE A 244 -3.00 5.74 13.14
C PHE A 244 -2.08 6.70 13.87
N THR A 245 -2.36 6.95 15.14
CA THR A 245 -1.42 7.63 16.04
C THR A 245 -0.86 6.60 17.02
N SER A 246 0.41 6.75 17.39
CA SER A 246 0.99 6.06 18.54
C SER A 246 0.90 6.93 19.79
N LYS A 247 1.20 6.39 20.97
CA LYS A 247 1.29 7.16 22.23
C LYS A 247 2.29 8.31 22.12
N ASP A 248 3.36 8.07 21.36
CA ASP A 248 4.47 8.99 21.17
C ASP A 248 4.29 9.87 19.91
N GLY A 249 3.06 9.95 19.39
CA GLY A 249 2.73 10.76 18.21
C GLY A 249 3.23 10.14 16.91
N ASN A 250 3.83 10.97 16.05
CA ASN A 250 4.35 10.55 14.74
C ASN A 250 5.81 10.11 14.76
N GLU A 251 6.44 9.96 15.93
CA GLU A 251 7.88 9.66 16.02
C GLU A 251 8.25 8.35 15.30
N ASP A 252 7.46 7.30 15.45
CA ASP A 252 7.67 6.02 14.76
C ASP A 252 7.77 6.22 13.24
N ARG A 253 6.86 7.01 12.66
CA ARG A 253 6.83 7.29 11.23
C ARG A 253 8.02 8.13 10.81
N ILE A 254 8.32 9.18 11.55
CA ILE A 254 9.47 10.06 11.26
C ILE A 254 10.77 9.30 11.35
N ASN A 255 10.96 8.50 12.40
CA ASN A 255 12.16 7.68 12.57
C ASN A 255 12.31 6.65 11.43
N TRP A 256 11.22 6.02 11.02
CA TRP A 256 11.22 5.12 9.88
C TRP A 256 11.65 5.82 8.59
N LEU A 257 11.07 6.99 8.29
CA LEU A 257 11.43 7.80 7.13
C LEU A 257 12.90 8.24 7.17
N MET A 258 13.37 8.72 8.30
CA MET A 258 14.76 9.18 8.47
C MET A 258 15.76 8.03 8.30
N ASN A 259 15.45 6.85 8.85
CA ASN A 259 16.26 5.66 8.64
C ASN A 259 16.31 5.28 7.16
N LYS A 260 15.17 5.31 6.47
CA LYS A 260 15.11 5.03 5.04
C LYS A 260 15.91 6.04 4.22
N VAL A 261 15.79 7.33 4.50
CA VAL A 261 16.60 8.39 3.86
C VAL A 261 18.09 8.09 3.99
N LYS A 262 18.53 7.75 5.20
CA LYS A 262 19.94 7.42 5.48
C LYS A 262 20.38 6.14 4.77
N ASP A 263 19.62 5.06 4.92
CA ASP A 263 19.95 3.73 4.41
C ASP A 263 19.98 3.65 2.89
N TRP A 264 19.20 4.51 2.22
CA TRP A 264 19.06 4.55 0.77
C TRP A 264 19.87 5.69 0.12
N ASN A 265 20.71 6.39 0.88
CA ASN A 265 21.44 7.57 0.40
C ASN A 265 20.54 8.57 -0.34
N VAL A 266 19.38 8.86 0.21
CA VAL A 266 18.42 9.81 -0.37
C VAL A 266 18.92 11.23 -0.18
N GLN A 267 18.97 12.01 -1.25
CA GLN A 267 19.44 13.41 -1.27
C GLN A 267 18.26 14.40 -1.31
N GLY A 268 17.07 13.95 -1.73
CA GLY A 268 15.88 14.76 -1.76
C GLY A 268 14.63 13.95 -1.46
N VAL A 269 13.71 14.53 -0.68
CA VAL A 269 12.42 13.93 -0.37
C VAL A 269 11.32 14.80 -0.95
N ILE A 270 10.42 14.18 -1.70
CA ILE A 270 9.20 14.83 -2.23
C ILE A 270 8.04 14.38 -1.37
N TYR A 271 7.39 15.36 -0.71
CA TYR A 271 6.17 15.11 0.04
C TYR A 271 4.96 15.40 -0.84
N TYR A 272 4.31 14.33 -1.31
CA TYR A 272 3.15 14.39 -2.19
C TYR A 272 1.86 14.37 -1.38
N VAL A 273 1.11 15.46 -1.42
CA VAL A 273 -0.17 15.56 -0.71
C VAL A 273 -1.30 15.92 -1.66
N VAL A 274 -2.29 15.07 -1.75
CA VAL A 274 -3.53 15.36 -2.47
C VAL A 274 -4.29 16.45 -1.71
N ARG A 275 -4.61 17.54 -2.40
CA ARG A 275 -5.37 18.66 -1.81
C ARG A 275 -6.67 18.16 -1.18
N GLY A 276 -6.93 18.52 0.07
CA GLY A 276 -8.10 18.08 0.83
C GLY A 276 -7.90 16.77 1.61
N CYS A 277 -6.70 16.17 1.57
CA CYS A 277 -6.35 15.08 2.49
C CYS A 277 -5.82 15.67 3.81
N MET A 278 -6.72 15.85 4.77
CA MET A 278 -6.36 16.49 6.05
C MET A 278 -5.33 15.69 6.85
N LEU A 279 -5.35 14.36 6.77
CA LEU A 279 -4.41 13.50 7.49
C LEU A 279 -2.96 13.78 7.11
N TYR A 280 -2.68 13.94 5.81
CA TYR A 280 -1.32 14.22 5.33
C TYR A 280 -1.00 15.73 5.28
N ALA A 281 -2.00 16.59 5.18
CA ALA A 281 -1.78 18.04 5.14
C ALA A 281 -1.41 18.62 6.51
N MET A 282 -1.65 17.88 7.59
CA MET A 282 -1.37 18.29 8.98
C MET A 282 -0.12 17.64 9.57
N GLU A 283 0.55 16.74 8.85
CA GLU A 283 1.87 16.23 9.19
C GLU A 283 2.96 17.26 8.84
#